data_f80274b570315e21a04e395b9463ce1f
#
_entry.id   f80274b570315e21a04e395b9463ce1f
#
_cell.length_a   1.000
_cell.length_b   1.000
_cell.length_c   1.000
_cell.angle_alpha   90.00
_cell.angle_beta   90.00
_cell.angle_gamma   90.00
#
_symmetry.space_group_name_H-M   'P 1'
#
loop_
_entity.id
_entity.type
_entity.pdbx_description
1 polymer ?
#
loop_
_entity_poly.entity_id
_entity_poly.type
_entity_poly.pdbx_seq_one_letter_code
_entity_poly.pdbx_strand_id
1 'polypeptide(L)'
;MEGNPHSIIEGMLIAAVAAGSDEGYIYVRAEYPLAVSRLKTAIAKAEEMGLLGDNILGTDFCFHLHVNRGAGAFVCGEGSALTASIEGNRGMPRVKPPRTVEQGLWARPTVLNNVETFSNVPLIIRRGSAWYRSIGTERSHGTKAFALTGNVVNTGLIEVPMGTTLRQIIFEIGGGIKDGKKFKAVQIGGPSTEEHLDMPLDFDSLKKVGAMIGSGGLVVMDEDTCMVEVARFFMNFTQNESCGKCVPCREGTRRMLEILTRIVNNEGSLEDLDLLEDLSSTITETALCGLGQSACKPVQSTLKYFRDEYLAHVVEKHCPHCNGRKKELHIDPELCKGCGKCMRQCPMEAISGQIRMPHVIDTEKCIKCGACWGCCPFGAIREE
;
A
#
# COMPACT_ATOMS: atom_id res chain seq x y z
N MET A 1 15.95 3.37 1.18
CA MET A 1 16.63 3.39 -0.14
C MET A 1 17.12 4.79 -0.54
N GLU A 2 16.30 5.81 -0.48
CA GLU A 2 16.67 7.16 -0.93
C GLU A 2 17.61 7.90 0.03
N GLY A 3 17.34 7.84 1.35
CA GLY A 3 18.11 8.57 2.36
C GLY A 3 19.42 7.88 2.77
N ASN A 4 19.41 6.56 2.90
CA ASN A 4 20.58 5.77 3.30
C ASN A 4 20.61 4.39 2.60
N PRO A 5 20.99 4.33 1.31
CA PRO A 5 21.08 3.08 0.57
C PRO A 5 22.14 2.12 1.11
N HIS A 6 23.23 2.65 1.72
CA HIS A 6 24.32 1.85 2.26
C HIS A 6 23.90 0.94 3.41
N SER A 7 22.91 1.35 4.25
CA SER A 7 22.42 0.48 5.32
C SER A 7 21.74 -0.80 4.79
N ILE A 8 21.10 -0.72 3.61
CA ILE A 8 20.49 -1.89 2.96
C ILE A 8 21.57 -2.78 2.38
N ILE A 9 22.58 -2.20 1.70
CA ILE A 9 23.72 -2.93 1.12
C ILE A 9 24.46 -3.68 2.20
N GLU A 10 24.81 -3.00 3.30
CA GLU A 10 25.48 -3.61 4.47
C GLU A 10 24.64 -4.74 5.08
N GLY A 11 23.33 -4.51 5.26
CA GLY A 11 22.42 -5.53 5.78
C GLY A 11 22.28 -6.76 4.89
N MET A 12 22.24 -6.58 3.58
CA MET A 12 22.22 -7.67 2.61
C MET A 12 23.55 -8.42 2.58
N LEU A 13 24.68 -7.71 2.67
CA LEU A 13 26.02 -8.32 2.73
C LEU A 13 26.17 -9.18 3.99
N ILE A 14 25.74 -8.70 5.17
CA ILE A 14 25.73 -9.48 6.40
C ILE A 14 24.87 -10.74 6.25
N ALA A 15 23.67 -10.60 5.65
CA ALA A 15 22.80 -11.73 5.39
C ALA A 15 23.40 -12.72 4.39
N ALA A 16 24.12 -12.24 3.37
CA ALA A 16 24.81 -13.05 2.38
C ALA A 16 25.93 -13.90 3.03
N VAL A 17 26.73 -13.31 3.92
CA VAL A 17 27.72 -14.04 4.71
C VAL A 17 27.07 -15.14 5.55
N ALA A 18 25.96 -14.81 6.22
CA ALA A 18 25.24 -15.77 7.07
C ALA A 18 24.57 -16.91 6.29
N ALA A 19 24.11 -16.65 5.07
CA ALA A 19 23.44 -17.62 4.22
C ALA A 19 24.39 -18.36 3.25
N GLY A 20 25.63 -17.88 3.09
CA GLY A 20 26.58 -18.39 2.09
C GLY A 20 26.15 -18.05 0.66
N SER A 21 25.57 -16.88 0.44
CA SER A 21 25.09 -16.43 -0.87
C SER A 21 26.12 -15.53 -1.55
N ASP A 22 26.28 -15.68 -2.85
CA ASP A 22 27.16 -14.88 -3.71
C ASP A 22 26.41 -13.86 -4.57
N GLU A 23 25.06 -13.93 -4.60
CA GLU A 23 24.19 -13.08 -5.41
C GLU A 23 23.07 -12.44 -4.59
N GLY A 24 22.79 -11.16 -4.85
CA GLY A 24 21.69 -10.42 -4.23
C GLY A 24 20.91 -9.57 -5.24
N TYR A 25 19.59 -9.45 -5.01
CA TYR A 25 18.69 -8.70 -5.89
C TYR A 25 17.84 -7.75 -5.06
N ILE A 26 17.88 -6.45 -5.40
CA ILE A 26 16.98 -5.45 -4.82
C ILE A 26 15.89 -5.17 -5.85
N TYR A 27 14.65 -5.56 -5.55
CA TYR A 27 13.49 -5.28 -6.39
C TYR A 27 12.85 -3.96 -5.96
N VAL A 28 12.88 -2.96 -6.84
CA VAL A 28 12.36 -1.60 -6.58
C VAL A 28 11.16 -1.33 -7.48
N ARG A 29 10.09 -0.77 -6.92
CA ARG A 29 8.90 -0.38 -7.69
C ARG A 29 9.22 0.72 -8.70
N ALA A 30 8.47 0.75 -9.81
CA ALA A 30 8.63 1.75 -10.87
C ALA A 30 8.47 3.20 -10.38
N GLU A 31 7.66 3.39 -9.35
CA GLU A 31 7.29 4.68 -8.74
C GLU A 31 8.45 5.35 -7.97
N TYR A 32 9.55 4.62 -7.73
CA TYR A 32 10.71 5.11 -6.97
C TYR A 32 11.98 5.26 -7.81
N PRO A 33 11.99 6.12 -8.85
CA PRO A 33 13.14 6.28 -9.74
C PRO A 33 14.38 6.83 -9.01
N LEU A 34 14.19 7.69 -7.99
CA LEU A 34 15.27 8.23 -7.18
C LEU A 34 15.94 7.12 -6.34
N ALA A 35 15.15 6.20 -5.77
CA ALA A 35 15.69 5.05 -5.03
C ALA A 35 16.57 4.18 -5.94
N VAL A 36 16.14 3.91 -7.17
CA VAL A 36 16.93 3.14 -8.16
C VAL A 36 18.27 3.84 -8.45
N SER A 37 18.24 5.16 -8.70
CA SER A 37 19.45 5.95 -8.98
C SER A 37 20.43 5.92 -7.78
N ARG A 38 19.91 6.17 -6.56
CA ARG A 38 20.71 6.18 -5.34
C ARG A 38 21.33 4.81 -5.02
N LEU A 39 20.58 3.73 -5.18
CA LEU A 39 21.08 2.36 -5.00
C LEU A 39 22.19 2.04 -6.00
N LYS A 40 22.02 2.34 -7.29
CA LYS A 40 23.05 2.10 -8.30
C LYS A 40 24.34 2.86 -8.00
N THR A 41 24.23 4.13 -7.58
CA THR A 41 25.39 4.93 -7.17
C THR A 41 26.09 4.33 -5.94
N ALA A 42 25.31 3.89 -4.94
CA ALA A 42 25.86 3.32 -3.72
C ALA A 42 26.52 1.96 -3.95
N ILE A 43 25.95 1.12 -4.82
CA ILE A 43 26.54 -0.18 -5.21
C ILE A 43 27.87 0.06 -5.93
N ALA A 44 27.90 0.92 -6.95
CA ALA A 44 29.14 1.22 -7.66
C ALA A 44 30.25 1.74 -6.73
N LYS A 45 29.88 2.60 -5.75
CA LYS A 45 30.85 3.05 -4.74
C LYS A 45 31.33 1.94 -3.82
N ALA A 46 30.47 1.02 -3.43
CA ALA A 46 30.85 -0.12 -2.60
C ALA A 46 31.77 -1.09 -3.36
N GLU A 47 31.55 -1.28 -4.67
CA GLU A 47 32.41 -2.06 -5.56
C GLU A 47 33.80 -1.40 -5.71
N GLU A 48 33.86 -0.08 -5.99
CA GLU A 48 35.11 0.68 -6.04
C GLU A 48 35.96 0.57 -4.76
N MET A 49 35.28 0.44 -3.60
CA MET A 49 35.94 0.31 -2.30
C MET A 49 36.27 -1.15 -1.92
N GLY A 50 35.98 -2.13 -2.77
CA GLY A 50 36.20 -3.55 -2.48
C GLY A 50 35.27 -4.10 -1.39
N LEU A 51 34.09 -3.48 -1.20
CA LEU A 51 33.07 -3.91 -0.24
C LEU A 51 31.96 -4.73 -0.90
N LEU A 52 31.93 -4.80 -2.23
CA LEU A 52 31.07 -5.66 -3.05
C LEU A 52 31.90 -6.21 -4.23
N GLY A 53 31.38 -7.24 -4.89
CA GLY A 53 32.03 -7.92 -6.01
C GLY A 53 32.88 -9.10 -5.54
N ASP A 54 34.04 -9.29 -6.16
CA ASP A 54 34.96 -10.39 -5.87
C ASP A 54 35.92 -10.04 -4.74
N ASN A 55 36.33 -11.05 -3.97
CA ASN A 55 37.37 -10.96 -2.94
C ASN A 55 37.17 -9.82 -1.93
N ILE A 56 35.95 -9.69 -1.40
CA ILE A 56 35.55 -8.59 -0.51
C ILE A 56 36.50 -8.51 0.69
N LEU A 57 37.03 -7.30 0.94
CA LEU A 57 38.04 -7.02 2.01
C LEU A 57 39.27 -7.94 1.95
N GLY A 58 39.64 -8.46 0.77
CA GLY A 58 40.77 -9.35 0.57
C GLY A 58 40.54 -10.79 1.05
N THR A 59 39.29 -11.18 1.23
CA THR A 59 38.87 -12.57 1.55
C THR A 59 38.41 -13.30 0.28
N ASP A 60 38.18 -14.61 0.38
CA ASP A 60 37.60 -15.40 -0.73
C ASP A 60 36.07 -15.19 -0.90
N PHE A 61 35.48 -14.33 -0.08
CA PHE A 61 34.02 -14.06 -0.15
C PHE A 61 33.71 -13.10 -1.28
N CYS A 62 32.72 -13.49 -2.10
CA CYS A 62 32.19 -12.71 -3.22
C CYS A 62 30.71 -12.43 -3.01
N PHE A 63 30.23 -11.23 -3.36
CA PHE A 63 28.83 -10.91 -3.35
C PHE A 63 28.50 -9.84 -4.40
N HIS A 64 27.68 -10.20 -5.37
CA HIS A 64 27.23 -9.33 -6.45
C HIS A 64 25.81 -8.87 -6.20
N LEU A 65 25.57 -7.56 -6.27
CA LEU A 65 24.27 -6.97 -5.93
C LEU A 65 23.64 -6.28 -7.14
N HIS A 66 22.45 -6.72 -7.50
CA HIS A 66 21.70 -6.24 -8.67
C HIS A 66 20.47 -5.44 -8.27
N VAL A 67 20.12 -4.42 -9.08
CA VAL A 67 18.89 -3.63 -8.90
C VAL A 67 17.92 -3.94 -10.03
N ASN A 68 16.79 -4.56 -9.70
CA ASN A 68 15.70 -4.81 -10.62
C ASN A 68 14.58 -3.80 -10.41
N ARG A 69 14.18 -3.11 -11.49
CA ARG A 69 13.05 -2.18 -11.46
C ARG A 69 11.80 -2.90 -11.92
N GLY A 70 10.78 -2.97 -11.04
CA GLY A 70 9.45 -3.46 -11.38
C GLY A 70 8.68 -2.51 -12.29
N ALA A 71 7.57 -2.98 -12.85
CA ALA A 71 6.68 -2.20 -13.71
C ALA A 71 5.50 -1.55 -12.96
N GLY A 72 5.50 -1.57 -11.61
CA GLY A 72 4.46 -0.97 -10.78
C GLY A 72 3.35 -1.93 -10.32
N ALA A 73 3.35 -3.18 -10.74
CA ALA A 73 2.32 -4.15 -10.34
C ALA A 73 2.38 -4.48 -8.84
N PHE A 74 1.29 -4.21 -8.12
CA PHE A 74 1.18 -4.45 -6.67
C PHE A 74 1.35 -5.93 -6.31
N VAL A 75 0.84 -6.84 -7.16
CA VAL A 75 0.96 -8.29 -6.96
C VAL A 75 2.43 -8.77 -6.86
N CYS A 76 3.39 -8.06 -7.45
CA CYS A 76 4.81 -8.36 -7.34
C CYS A 76 5.38 -8.11 -5.93
N GLY A 77 4.59 -7.59 -4.98
CA GLY A 77 4.90 -7.61 -3.55
C GLY A 77 4.81 -9.01 -2.92
N GLU A 78 4.12 -9.96 -3.56
CA GLU A 78 4.11 -11.37 -3.15
C GLU A 78 5.41 -12.05 -3.61
N GLY A 79 6.08 -12.78 -2.70
CA GLY A 79 7.44 -13.26 -2.92
C GLY A 79 7.63 -14.12 -4.17
N SER A 80 6.71 -15.02 -4.49
CA SER A 80 6.82 -15.85 -5.70
C SER A 80 6.49 -15.09 -6.99
N ALA A 81 5.65 -14.07 -6.93
CA ALA A 81 5.40 -13.17 -8.05
C ALA A 81 6.61 -12.25 -8.30
N LEU A 82 7.26 -11.80 -7.22
CA LEU A 82 8.49 -11.01 -7.28
C LEU A 82 9.62 -11.80 -7.95
N THR A 83 9.86 -13.04 -7.53
CA THR A 83 10.90 -13.90 -8.14
C THR A 83 10.60 -14.14 -9.62
N ALA A 84 9.36 -14.46 -9.99
CA ALA A 84 8.95 -14.62 -11.39
C ALA A 84 9.19 -13.34 -12.22
N SER A 85 8.95 -12.16 -11.62
CA SER A 85 9.21 -10.87 -12.28
C SER A 85 10.71 -10.62 -12.50
N ILE A 86 11.58 -10.96 -11.55
CA ILE A 86 13.05 -10.89 -11.71
C ILE A 86 13.51 -11.82 -12.83
N GLU A 87 12.94 -13.01 -12.93
CA GLU A 87 13.23 -13.99 -13.97
C GLU A 87 12.75 -13.60 -15.37
N GLY A 88 12.08 -12.43 -15.51
CA GLY A 88 11.52 -11.95 -16.77
C GLY A 88 10.16 -12.56 -17.12
N ASN A 89 9.57 -13.33 -16.22
CA ASN A 89 8.26 -13.92 -16.37
C ASN A 89 7.15 -12.99 -15.87
N ARG A 90 5.89 -13.32 -16.22
CA ARG A 90 4.74 -12.63 -15.69
C ARG A 90 4.70 -12.78 -14.17
N GLY A 91 4.58 -11.65 -13.44
CA GLY A 91 4.54 -11.60 -11.97
C GLY A 91 3.27 -12.24 -11.39
N MET A 92 3.17 -13.55 -11.46
CA MET A 92 2.05 -14.34 -10.95
C MET A 92 2.49 -15.21 -9.78
N PRO A 93 1.75 -15.21 -8.66
CA PRO A 93 2.01 -16.09 -7.53
C PRO A 93 1.95 -17.57 -7.90
N ARG A 94 2.76 -18.39 -7.24
CA ARG A 94 2.69 -19.85 -7.31
C ARG A 94 2.16 -20.45 -6.00
N VAL A 95 1.67 -21.69 -6.09
CA VAL A 95 1.25 -22.48 -4.93
C VAL A 95 2.47 -22.78 -4.04
N LYS A 96 2.28 -22.76 -2.74
CA LYS A 96 3.27 -23.17 -1.75
C LYS A 96 2.79 -24.44 -1.04
N PRO A 97 3.62 -25.46 -0.79
CA PRO A 97 5.04 -25.59 -1.10
C PRO A 97 5.33 -25.74 -2.61
N PRO A 98 6.58 -25.50 -3.08
CA PRO A 98 7.78 -25.15 -2.30
C PRO A 98 7.79 -23.68 -1.84
N ARG A 99 8.40 -23.42 -0.69
CA ARG A 99 8.67 -22.05 -0.21
C ARG A 99 9.85 -21.44 -0.95
N THR A 100 10.00 -20.12 -0.91
CA THR A 100 11.12 -19.42 -1.56
C THR A 100 12.49 -19.87 -1.04
N VAL A 101 12.57 -20.21 0.24
CA VAL A 101 13.81 -20.75 0.85
C VAL A 101 14.16 -22.16 0.39
N GLU A 102 13.21 -22.89 -0.18
CA GLU A 102 13.42 -24.22 -0.76
C GLU A 102 13.68 -24.12 -2.25
N GLN A 103 12.87 -23.30 -2.94
CA GLN A 103 12.93 -23.10 -4.39
C GLN A 103 12.45 -21.67 -4.71
N GLY A 104 13.37 -20.73 -4.75
CA GLY A 104 13.15 -19.31 -5.05
C GLY A 104 13.58 -18.92 -6.45
N LEU A 105 14.41 -17.90 -6.55
CA LEU A 105 14.91 -17.32 -7.79
C LEU A 105 15.73 -18.35 -8.58
N TRP A 106 15.39 -18.54 -9.85
CA TRP A 106 15.95 -19.59 -10.75
C TRP A 106 15.96 -20.99 -10.13
N ALA A 107 14.90 -21.30 -9.40
CA ALA A 107 14.73 -22.56 -8.69
C ALA A 107 15.81 -22.87 -7.62
N ARG A 108 16.58 -21.85 -7.19
CA ARG A 108 17.56 -21.96 -6.11
C ARG A 108 16.96 -21.53 -4.77
N PRO A 109 17.43 -22.06 -3.63
CA PRO A 109 17.06 -21.55 -2.32
C PRO A 109 17.33 -20.04 -2.23
N THR A 110 16.31 -19.26 -1.81
CA THR A 110 16.40 -17.80 -1.80
C THR A 110 15.85 -17.23 -0.50
N VAL A 111 16.66 -16.43 0.20
CA VAL A 111 16.24 -15.63 1.35
C VAL A 111 15.61 -14.33 0.85
N LEU A 112 14.35 -14.09 1.18
CA LEU A 112 13.60 -12.90 0.78
C LEU A 112 13.15 -12.14 2.02
N ASN A 113 13.55 -10.87 2.12
CA ASN A 113 13.14 -9.95 3.18
C ASN A 113 12.82 -8.57 2.63
N ASN A 114 12.03 -7.80 3.39
CA ASN A 114 11.79 -6.40 3.10
C ASN A 114 13.08 -5.57 3.30
N VAL A 115 13.26 -4.51 2.52
CA VAL A 115 14.41 -3.58 2.65
C VAL A 115 14.46 -2.90 4.02
N GLU A 116 13.32 -2.66 4.65
CA GLU A 116 13.25 -2.15 6.01
C GLU A 116 13.89 -3.13 7.02
N THR A 117 13.66 -4.43 6.84
CA THR A 117 14.32 -5.49 7.64
C THR A 117 15.83 -5.44 7.45
N PHE A 118 16.31 -5.44 6.19
CA PHE A 118 17.75 -5.40 5.92
C PHE A 118 18.42 -4.12 6.45
N SER A 119 17.74 -2.96 6.40
CA SER A 119 18.29 -1.71 6.93
C SER A 119 18.50 -1.70 8.45
N ASN A 120 17.78 -2.55 9.19
CA ASN A 120 17.94 -2.72 10.63
C ASN A 120 19.10 -3.66 11.02
N VAL A 121 19.49 -4.58 10.15
CA VAL A 121 20.52 -5.59 10.44
C VAL A 121 21.86 -4.96 10.91
N PRO A 122 22.43 -3.95 10.21
CA PRO A 122 23.67 -3.33 10.65
C PRO A 122 23.59 -2.68 12.04
N LEU A 123 22.43 -2.07 12.34
CA LEU A 123 22.21 -1.46 13.64
C LEU A 123 22.13 -2.51 14.76
N ILE A 124 21.46 -3.62 14.49
CA ILE A 124 21.34 -4.73 15.44
C ILE A 124 22.72 -5.35 15.72
N ILE A 125 23.52 -5.57 14.68
CA ILE A 125 24.88 -6.11 14.84
C ILE A 125 25.76 -5.17 15.67
N ARG A 126 25.70 -3.85 15.40
CA ARG A 126 26.53 -2.86 16.11
C ARG A 126 26.07 -2.58 17.55
N ARG A 127 24.78 -2.55 17.82
CA ARG A 127 24.21 -2.16 19.13
C ARG A 127 23.78 -3.35 19.98
N GLY A 128 23.70 -4.53 19.40
CA GLY A 128 23.28 -5.75 20.06
C GLY A 128 21.75 -5.97 20.05
N SER A 129 21.36 -7.22 20.19
CA SER A 129 19.96 -7.64 20.20
C SER A 129 19.15 -7.09 21.39
N ALA A 130 19.80 -6.89 22.55
CA ALA A 130 19.16 -6.32 23.72
C ALA A 130 18.68 -4.89 23.47
N TRP A 131 19.49 -4.08 22.78
CA TRP A 131 19.09 -2.74 22.36
C TRP A 131 17.86 -2.77 21.43
N TYR A 132 17.84 -3.63 20.42
CA TYR A 132 16.69 -3.72 19.51
C TYR A 132 15.41 -4.19 20.21
N ARG A 133 15.56 -5.13 21.15
CA ARG A 133 14.44 -5.62 21.98
C ARG A 133 13.90 -4.58 22.96
N SER A 134 14.68 -3.57 23.34
CA SER A 134 14.23 -2.49 24.22
C SER A 134 13.30 -1.48 23.53
N ILE A 135 13.15 -1.56 22.19
CA ILE A 135 12.29 -0.70 21.39
C ILE A 135 11.09 -1.52 20.92
N GLY A 136 9.88 -0.99 21.08
CA GLY A 136 8.66 -1.67 20.65
C GLY A 136 7.99 -2.49 21.77
N THR A 137 7.19 -3.49 21.37
CA THR A 137 6.47 -4.38 22.29
C THR A 137 7.22 -5.71 22.47
N GLU A 138 6.79 -6.53 23.42
CA GLU A 138 7.43 -7.81 23.76
C GLU A 138 7.59 -8.76 22.54
N ARG A 139 6.66 -8.72 21.59
CA ARG A 139 6.65 -9.59 20.41
C ARG A 139 6.84 -8.87 19.08
N SER A 140 6.81 -7.55 19.10
CA SER A 140 7.03 -6.70 17.92
C SER A 140 8.09 -5.66 18.28
N HIS A 141 9.35 -6.00 18.01
CA HIS A 141 10.49 -5.16 18.36
C HIS A 141 10.85 -4.16 17.26
N GLY A 142 11.52 -3.08 17.65
CA GLY A 142 12.04 -2.05 16.76
C GLY A 142 11.01 -0.98 16.42
N THR A 143 11.24 -0.30 15.31
CA THR A 143 10.41 0.79 14.77
C THR A 143 9.69 0.36 13.51
N LYS A 144 8.68 1.12 13.11
CA LYS A 144 7.99 0.96 11.83
C LYS A 144 7.74 2.31 11.18
N ALA A 145 8.04 2.39 9.89
CA ALA A 145 7.70 3.54 9.06
C ALA A 145 6.23 3.45 8.60
N PHE A 146 5.48 4.56 8.77
CA PHE A 146 4.10 4.69 8.32
C PHE A 146 3.94 5.89 7.38
N ALA A 147 3.16 5.69 6.32
CA ALA A 147 2.71 6.76 5.44
C ALA A 147 1.34 7.26 5.95
N LEU A 148 1.35 8.37 6.68
CA LEU A 148 0.17 9.01 7.24
C LEU A 148 -0.47 9.93 6.21
N THR A 149 -1.71 9.65 5.83
CA THR A 149 -2.45 10.36 4.78
C THR A 149 -3.94 10.49 5.13
N GLY A 150 -4.71 11.09 4.23
CA GLY A 150 -6.16 11.27 4.39
C GLY A 150 -6.52 12.60 5.05
N ASN A 151 -7.57 12.58 5.88
CA ASN A 151 -8.14 13.77 6.51
C ASN A 151 -7.45 14.15 7.82
N VAL A 152 -6.14 14.05 7.87
CA VAL A 152 -5.27 14.46 9.00
C VAL A 152 -4.54 15.76 8.67
N VAL A 153 -4.28 16.60 9.67
CA VAL A 153 -3.66 17.93 9.47
C VAL A 153 -2.27 17.79 8.84
N ASN A 154 -1.40 16.98 9.44
CA ASN A 154 -0.04 16.77 8.95
C ASN A 154 0.05 15.41 8.27
N THR A 155 0.26 15.40 6.96
CA THR A 155 0.50 14.18 6.18
C THR A 155 1.99 13.99 5.92
N GLY A 156 2.45 12.75 5.84
CA GLY A 156 3.85 12.46 5.52
C GLY A 156 4.29 11.06 5.93
N LEU A 157 5.59 10.83 5.82
CA LEU A 157 6.23 9.63 6.31
C LEU A 157 6.69 9.85 7.75
N ILE A 158 6.27 8.98 8.64
CA ILE A 158 6.66 8.98 10.06
C ILE A 158 7.31 7.65 10.42
N GLU A 159 8.21 7.66 11.39
CA GLU A 159 8.79 6.45 11.99
C GLU A 159 8.53 6.48 13.49
N VAL A 160 7.93 5.42 14.00
CA VAL A 160 7.56 5.30 15.42
C VAL A 160 7.94 3.92 15.96
N PRO A 161 8.19 3.77 17.27
CA PRO A 161 8.32 2.47 17.91
C PRO A 161 7.09 1.60 17.68
N MET A 162 7.29 0.31 17.49
CA MET A 162 6.18 -0.65 17.49
C MET A 162 5.42 -0.55 18.82
N GLY A 163 4.08 -0.59 18.75
CA GLY A 163 3.23 -0.38 19.92
C GLY A 163 2.78 1.06 20.17
N THR A 164 3.29 2.04 19.40
CA THR A 164 2.71 3.39 19.39
C THR A 164 1.24 3.32 19.00
N THR A 165 0.35 4.02 19.70
CA THR A 165 -1.08 3.92 19.44
C THR A 165 -1.52 4.75 18.24
N LEU A 166 -2.65 4.37 17.63
CA LEU A 166 -3.27 5.17 16.57
C LEU A 166 -3.61 6.59 17.05
N ARG A 167 -4.01 6.75 18.32
CA ARG A 167 -4.29 8.06 18.93
C ARG A 167 -3.05 8.95 18.89
N GLN A 168 -1.91 8.43 19.33
CA GLN A 168 -0.65 9.18 19.29
C GLN A 168 -0.27 9.58 17.87
N ILE A 169 -0.37 8.65 16.93
CA ILE A 169 -0.02 8.89 15.52
C ILE A 169 -0.94 9.96 14.91
N ILE A 170 -2.26 9.83 15.07
CA ILE A 170 -3.23 10.71 14.40
C ILE A 170 -3.30 12.08 15.06
N PHE A 171 -3.35 12.13 16.40
CA PHE A 171 -3.63 13.40 17.10
C PHE A 171 -2.36 14.12 17.57
N GLU A 172 -1.34 13.40 18.06
CA GLU A 172 -0.12 14.05 18.56
C GLU A 172 0.86 14.34 17.41
N ILE A 173 1.13 13.35 16.54
CA ILE A 173 2.06 13.52 15.42
C ILE A 173 1.35 14.16 14.22
N GLY A 174 0.18 13.63 13.86
CA GLY A 174 -0.63 14.09 12.73
C GLY A 174 -1.36 15.41 12.96
N GLY A 175 -1.43 15.90 14.21
CA GLY A 175 -2.07 17.18 14.56
C GLY A 175 -3.60 17.12 14.56
N GLY A 176 -4.21 15.92 14.54
CA GLY A 176 -5.65 15.70 14.55
C GLY A 176 -6.30 15.76 13.17
N ILE A 177 -7.62 15.81 13.16
CA ILE A 177 -8.43 15.78 11.93
C ILE A 177 -8.52 17.20 11.34
N LYS A 178 -8.43 17.28 10.01
CA LYS A 178 -8.56 18.56 9.29
C LYS A 178 -9.87 19.27 9.60
N ASP A 179 -9.83 20.60 9.61
CA ASP A 179 -10.99 21.49 9.75
C ASP A 179 -11.77 21.27 11.06
N GLY A 180 -11.13 20.69 12.10
CA GLY A 180 -11.74 20.44 13.39
C GLY A 180 -12.87 19.40 13.38
N LYS A 181 -12.98 18.58 12.32
CA LYS A 181 -13.95 17.50 12.21
C LYS A 181 -13.62 16.35 13.15
N LYS A 182 -14.60 15.46 13.33
CA LYS A 182 -14.42 14.27 14.16
C LYS A 182 -13.72 13.16 13.39
N PHE A 183 -12.93 12.39 14.11
CA PHE A 183 -12.37 11.12 13.61
C PHE A 183 -13.49 10.11 13.38
N LYS A 184 -13.44 9.39 12.27
CA LYS A 184 -14.36 8.31 11.96
C LYS A 184 -13.68 6.95 11.92
N ALA A 185 -12.63 6.85 11.11
CA ALA A 185 -11.88 5.62 10.95
C ALA A 185 -10.48 5.90 10.40
N VAL A 186 -9.61 4.88 10.51
CA VAL A 186 -8.32 4.85 9.81
C VAL A 186 -8.16 3.50 9.12
N GLN A 187 -7.78 3.52 7.85
CA GLN A 187 -7.45 2.32 7.09
C GLN A 187 -6.00 1.90 7.35
N ILE A 188 -5.82 0.71 7.93
CA ILE A 188 -4.54 0.06 8.16
C ILE A 188 -4.64 -1.43 7.82
N GLY A 189 -4.79 -1.77 6.52
CA GLY A 189 -5.08 -3.14 6.09
C GLY A 189 -6.48 -3.66 6.48
N GLY A 190 -7.36 -2.77 6.90
CA GLY A 190 -8.77 -2.86 7.31
C GLY A 190 -9.09 -1.60 8.11
N PRO A 191 -10.30 -1.00 7.99
CA PRO A 191 -10.67 0.15 8.78
C PRO A 191 -10.70 -0.17 10.27
N SER A 192 -10.07 0.72 11.05
CA SER A 192 -10.09 0.73 12.52
C SER A 192 -10.86 1.96 12.99
N THR A 193 -11.75 1.77 13.97
CA THR A 193 -12.66 2.78 14.50
C THR A 193 -12.12 3.42 15.78
N GLU A 194 -12.90 4.29 16.40
CA GLU A 194 -12.53 5.01 17.63
C GLU A 194 -12.17 4.05 18.78
N GLU A 195 -12.83 2.90 18.89
CA GLU A 195 -12.54 1.87 19.91
C GLU A 195 -11.12 1.26 19.81
N HIS A 196 -10.47 1.43 18.64
CA HIS A 196 -9.13 0.90 18.38
C HIS A 196 -8.02 1.96 18.54
N LEU A 197 -8.38 3.23 18.83
CA LEU A 197 -7.41 4.34 18.87
C LEU A 197 -6.31 4.13 19.92
N ASP A 198 -6.64 3.53 21.05
CA ASP A 198 -5.70 3.30 22.16
C ASP A 198 -5.02 1.93 22.12
N MET A 199 -5.36 1.12 21.11
CA MET A 199 -4.70 -0.16 20.90
C MET A 199 -3.26 0.04 20.39
N PRO A 200 -2.28 -0.69 20.93
CA PRO A 200 -0.92 -0.63 20.42
C PRO A 200 -0.86 -1.16 18.97
N LEU A 201 -0.17 -0.42 18.11
CA LEU A 201 0.11 -0.85 16.74
C LEU A 201 1.24 -1.87 16.74
N ASP A 202 0.89 -3.11 16.94
CA ASP A 202 1.77 -4.26 16.77
C ASP A 202 1.08 -5.39 16.00
N PHE A 203 1.85 -6.39 15.59
CA PHE A 203 1.33 -7.47 14.75
C PHE A 203 0.25 -8.29 15.43
N ASP A 204 0.38 -8.55 16.74
CA ASP A 204 -0.56 -9.40 17.48
C ASP A 204 -1.86 -8.65 17.78
N SER A 205 -1.79 -7.39 18.17
CA SER A 205 -2.96 -6.56 18.48
C SER A 205 -3.82 -6.33 17.25
N LEU A 206 -3.20 -5.97 16.11
CA LEU A 206 -3.92 -5.79 14.85
C LEU A 206 -4.55 -7.09 14.35
N LYS A 207 -3.86 -8.22 14.51
CA LYS A 207 -4.40 -9.53 14.11
C LYS A 207 -5.67 -9.88 14.88
N LYS A 208 -5.76 -9.52 16.17
CA LYS A 208 -6.96 -9.79 17.01
C LYS A 208 -8.21 -9.06 16.48
N VAL A 209 -8.05 -7.90 15.89
CA VAL A 209 -9.15 -7.09 15.30
C VAL A 209 -9.33 -7.33 13.79
N GLY A 210 -8.65 -8.34 13.23
CA GLY A 210 -8.74 -8.66 11.80
C GLY A 210 -8.00 -7.71 10.86
N ALA A 211 -7.26 -6.75 11.42
CA ALA A 211 -6.42 -5.82 10.67
C ALA A 211 -4.99 -6.35 10.48
N MET A 212 -4.17 -5.64 9.71
CA MET A 212 -2.76 -5.94 9.50
C MET A 212 -1.97 -4.65 9.23
N ILE A 213 -0.71 -4.60 9.62
CA ILE A 213 0.14 -3.43 9.36
C ILE A 213 0.38 -3.22 7.84
N GLY A 214 0.46 -4.32 7.10
CA GLY A 214 0.75 -4.25 5.68
C GLY A 214 2.06 -3.50 5.37
N SER A 215 2.01 -2.59 4.41
CA SER A 215 3.13 -1.71 4.04
C SER A 215 3.29 -0.48 4.96
N GLY A 216 2.43 -0.31 5.96
CA GLY A 216 2.44 0.87 6.84
C GLY A 216 1.65 2.05 6.30
N GLY A 217 0.72 1.85 5.36
CA GLY A 217 -0.20 2.91 4.93
C GLY A 217 -1.26 3.19 6.00
N LEU A 218 -1.43 4.45 6.36
CA LEU A 218 -2.47 4.95 7.26
C LEU A 218 -3.29 6.00 6.52
N VAL A 219 -4.55 5.69 6.21
CA VAL A 219 -5.48 6.63 5.57
C VAL A 219 -6.54 7.02 6.57
N VAL A 220 -6.46 8.23 7.09
CA VAL A 220 -7.37 8.78 8.11
C VAL A 220 -8.63 9.32 7.44
N MET A 221 -9.79 8.99 8.01
CA MET A 221 -11.12 9.38 7.52
C MET A 221 -11.85 10.18 8.60
N ASP A 222 -12.52 11.24 8.17
CA ASP A 222 -13.36 12.10 8.99
C ASP A 222 -14.84 11.67 8.98
N GLU A 223 -15.66 12.35 9.77
CA GLU A 223 -17.09 12.10 9.91
C GLU A 223 -17.88 12.20 8.60
N ASP A 224 -17.40 12.95 7.60
CA ASP A 224 -18.07 13.12 6.30
C ASP A 224 -17.71 12.03 5.29
N THR A 225 -16.82 11.14 5.62
CA THR A 225 -16.38 10.08 4.71
C THR A 225 -17.40 8.94 4.65
N CYS A 226 -17.91 8.60 3.47
CA CYS A 226 -18.78 7.44 3.27
C CYS A 226 -17.96 6.14 3.29
N MET A 227 -18.26 5.24 4.20
CA MET A 227 -17.52 3.99 4.36
C MET A 227 -17.83 2.95 3.28
N VAL A 228 -19.01 3.04 2.65
CA VAL A 228 -19.38 2.20 1.50
C VAL A 228 -18.55 2.59 0.27
N GLU A 229 -18.35 3.90 0.05
CA GLU A 229 -17.49 4.39 -1.03
C GLU A 229 -16.01 4.04 -0.77
N VAL A 230 -15.57 4.06 0.49
CA VAL A 230 -14.23 3.59 0.87
C VAL A 230 -14.06 2.11 0.54
N ALA A 231 -15.04 1.27 0.87
CA ALA A 231 -15.00 -0.15 0.52
C ALA A 231 -14.96 -0.37 -1.00
N ARG A 232 -15.78 0.37 -1.77
CA ARG A 232 -15.78 0.34 -3.23
C ARG A 232 -14.43 0.77 -3.81
N PHE A 233 -13.83 1.83 -3.29
CA PHE A 233 -12.53 2.33 -3.72
C PHE A 233 -11.42 1.27 -3.55
N PHE A 234 -11.32 0.64 -2.38
CA PHE A 234 -10.33 -0.40 -2.14
C PHE A 234 -10.60 -1.67 -2.95
N MET A 235 -11.86 -2.01 -3.18
CA MET A 235 -12.21 -3.15 -4.04
C MET A 235 -11.83 -2.88 -5.50
N ASN A 236 -12.05 -1.67 -6.00
CA ASN A 236 -11.61 -1.26 -7.33
C ASN A 236 -10.09 -1.34 -7.49
N PHE A 237 -9.35 -0.86 -6.49
CA PHE A 237 -7.89 -1.02 -6.46
C PHE A 237 -7.49 -2.49 -6.54
N THR A 238 -8.06 -3.35 -5.69
CA THR A 238 -7.70 -4.77 -5.65
C THR A 238 -8.05 -5.50 -6.95
N GLN A 239 -9.20 -5.17 -7.55
CA GLN A 239 -9.64 -5.74 -8.82
C GLN A 239 -8.66 -5.38 -9.95
N ASN A 240 -8.22 -4.11 -10.02
CA ASN A 240 -7.24 -3.65 -11.01
C ASN A 240 -5.86 -4.27 -10.82
N GLU A 241 -5.45 -4.55 -9.58
CA GLU A 241 -4.16 -5.16 -9.22
C GLU A 241 -4.17 -6.70 -9.26
N SER A 242 -5.31 -7.32 -9.51
CA SER A 242 -5.41 -8.77 -9.63
C SER A 242 -4.61 -9.27 -10.83
N CYS A 243 -3.73 -10.26 -10.59
CA CYS A 243 -2.99 -10.91 -11.69
C CYS A 243 -3.88 -11.80 -12.60
N GLY A 244 -5.15 -12.01 -12.22
CA GLY A 244 -6.11 -12.80 -12.97
C GLY A 244 -5.93 -14.33 -12.92
N LYS A 245 -4.96 -14.85 -12.15
CA LYS A 245 -4.62 -16.28 -12.15
C LYS A 245 -5.71 -17.16 -11.54
N CYS A 246 -6.16 -16.86 -10.34
CA CYS A 246 -7.18 -17.66 -9.64
C CYS A 246 -8.58 -17.04 -9.79
N VAL A 247 -9.57 -17.91 -10.03
CA VAL A 247 -10.97 -17.52 -10.25
C VAL A 247 -11.55 -16.72 -9.07
N PRO A 248 -11.38 -17.12 -7.79
CA PRO A 248 -11.95 -16.38 -6.66
C PRO A 248 -11.53 -14.92 -6.62
N CYS A 249 -10.25 -14.63 -6.87
CA CYS A 249 -9.77 -13.26 -6.92
C CYS A 249 -10.25 -12.55 -8.20
N ARG A 250 -10.04 -13.12 -9.38
CA ARG A 250 -10.37 -12.50 -10.67
C ARG A 250 -11.85 -12.15 -10.81
N GLU A 251 -12.72 -13.14 -10.61
CA GLU A 251 -14.17 -12.95 -10.78
C GLU A 251 -14.84 -12.43 -9.51
N GLY A 252 -14.40 -12.91 -8.34
CA GLY A 252 -15.01 -12.52 -7.07
C GLY A 252 -14.82 -11.04 -6.77
N THR A 253 -13.61 -10.47 -6.92
CA THR A 253 -13.38 -9.04 -6.69
C THR A 253 -14.16 -8.17 -7.67
N ARG A 254 -14.30 -8.63 -8.93
CA ARG A 254 -15.11 -7.95 -9.93
C ARG A 254 -16.60 -7.92 -9.54
N ARG A 255 -17.17 -9.06 -9.12
CA ARG A 255 -18.56 -9.13 -8.66
C ARG A 255 -18.82 -8.28 -7.43
N MET A 256 -17.90 -8.31 -6.47
CA MET A 256 -18.00 -7.42 -5.30
C MET A 256 -17.96 -5.94 -5.69
N LEU A 257 -17.11 -5.56 -6.64
CA LEU A 257 -17.05 -4.17 -7.13
C LEU A 257 -18.35 -3.77 -7.82
N GLU A 258 -18.95 -4.64 -8.63
CA GLU A 258 -20.25 -4.40 -9.27
C GLU A 258 -21.35 -4.20 -8.23
N ILE A 259 -21.39 -5.03 -7.18
CA ILE A 259 -22.36 -4.90 -6.07
C ILE A 259 -22.16 -3.57 -5.32
N LEU A 260 -20.94 -3.28 -4.90
CA LEU A 260 -20.62 -2.06 -4.17
C LEU A 260 -20.95 -0.81 -5.01
N THR A 261 -20.75 -0.88 -6.33
CA THR A 261 -21.12 0.22 -7.23
C THR A 261 -22.62 0.43 -7.29
N ARG A 262 -23.44 -0.63 -7.35
CA ARG A 262 -24.90 -0.52 -7.25
C ARG A 262 -25.33 0.09 -5.91
N ILE A 263 -24.73 -0.36 -4.81
CA ILE A 263 -25.06 0.15 -3.46
C ILE A 263 -24.75 1.65 -3.37
N VAL A 264 -23.56 2.09 -3.80
CA VAL A 264 -23.18 3.51 -3.78
C VAL A 264 -24.11 4.36 -4.65
N ASN A 265 -24.61 3.82 -5.75
CA ASN A 265 -25.58 4.48 -6.61
C ASN A 265 -27.04 4.44 -6.08
N ASN A 266 -27.26 3.90 -4.88
CA ASN A 266 -28.58 3.68 -4.27
C ASN A 266 -29.48 2.71 -5.07
N GLU A 267 -28.88 1.83 -5.87
CA GLU A 267 -29.55 0.79 -6.68
C GLU A 267 -29.45 -0.60 -6.01
N GLY A 268 -28.68 -0.72 -4.93
CA GLY A 268 -28.48 -1.97 -4.21
C GLY A 268 -29.71 -2.43 -3.42
N SER A 269 -29.73 -3.69 -3.00
CA SER A 269 -30.77 -4.32 -2.19
C SER A 269 -30.20 -4.94 -0.91
N LEU A 270 -31.05 -5.43 -0.02
CA LEU A 270 -30.59 -6.15 1.19
C LEU A 270 -29.86 -7.44 0.84
N GLU A 271 -30.33 -8.15 -0.21
CA GLU A 271 -29.69 -9.37 -0.70
C GLU A 271 -28.24 -9.10 -1.18
N ASP A 272 -27.95 -7.89 -1.66
CA ASP A 272 -26.59 -7.50 -2.03
C ASP A 272 -25.64 -7.48 -0.81
N LEU A 273 -26.14 -7.16 0.40
CA LEU A 273 -25.32 -7.18 1.61
C LEU A 273 -24.96 -8.63 2.00
N ASP A 274 -25.92 -9.54 1.96
CA ASP A 274 -25.70 -10.95 2.24
C ASP A 274 -24.73 -11.56 1.22
N LEU A 275 -24.90 -11.21 -0.07
CA LEU A 275 -24.00 -11.66 -1.14
C LEU A 275 -22.58 -11.12 -0.98
N LEU A 276 -22.40 -9.89 -0.49
CA LEU A 276 -21.06 -9.34 -0.17
C LEU A 276 -20.39 -10.13 0.94
N GLU A 277 -21.12 -10.55 1.98
CA GLU A 277 -20.59 -11.36 3.09
C GLU A 277 -20.17 -12.75 2.59
N ASP A 278 -21.01 -13.42 1.79
CA ASP A 278 -20.73 -14.76 1.23
C ASP A 278 -19.54 -14.73 0.25
N LEU A 279 -19.49 -13.76 -0.66
CA LEU A 279 -18.37 -13.59 -1.58
C LEU A 279 -17.08 -13.27 -0.83
N SER A 280 -17.15 -12.43 0.22
CA SER A 280 -16.00 -12.09 1.04
C SER A 280 -15.37 -13.32 1.70
N SER A 281 -16.20 -14.21 2.27
CA SER A 281 -15.75 -15.47 2.88
C SER A 281 -15.12 -16.37 1.82
N THR A 282 -15.83 -16.61 0.73
CA THR A 282 -15.38 -17.46 -0.38
C THR A 282 -14.04 -17.01 -0.95
N ILE A 283 -13.87 -15.71 -1.25
CA ILE A 283 -12.62 -15.16 -1.80
C ILE A 283 -11.48 -15.30 -0.80
N THR A 284 -11.73 -14.97 0.47
CA THR A 284 -10.71 -15.01 1.52
C THR A 284 -10.17 -16.42 1.72
N GLU A 285 -11.05 -17.43 1.72
CA GLU A 285 -10.69 -18.83 1.96
C GLU A 285 -10.07 -19.53 0.76
N THR A 286 -10.44 -19.14 -0.46
CA THR A 286 -10.08 -19.90 -1.67
C THR A 286 -9.10 -19.21 -2.59
N ALA A 287 -8.78 -17.91 -2.36
CA ALA A 287 -7.80 -17.21 -3.17
C ALA A 287 -6.38 -17.75 -2.95
N LEU A 288 -5.60 -17.80 -4.03
CA LEU A 288 -4.29 -18.42 -4.06
C LEU A 288 -3.22 -17.69 -3.21
N CYS A 289 -3.27 -16.38 -3.15
CA CYS A 289 -2.23 -15.54 -2.52
C CYS A 289 -2.82 -14.46 -1.61
N GLY A 290 -1.94 -13.81 -0.83
CA GLY A 290 -2.32 -12.78 0.13
C GLY A 290 -3.10 -11.61 -0.46
N LEU A 291 -2.90 -11.26 -1.74
CA LEU A 291 -3.70 -10.19 -2.38
C LEU A 291 -5.19 -10.56 -2.38
N GLY A 292 -5.55 -11.73 -2.91
CA GLY A 292 -6.94 -12.17 -2.93
C GLY A 292 -7.48 -12.46 -1.52
N GLN A 293 -6.69 -13.12 -0.67
CA GLN A 293 -7.09 -13.45 0.71
C GLN A 293 -7.36 -12.21 1.60
N SER A 294 -6.75 -11.07 1.29
CA SER A 294 -6.95 -9.81 2.01
C SER A 294 -7.85 -8.80 1.28
N ALA A 295 -8.23 -9.09 0.02
CA ALA A 295 -9.01 -8.20 -0.84
C ALA A 295 -10.32 -7.73 -0.18
N CYS A 296 -10.98 -8.63 0.53
CA CYS A 296 -12.30 -8.41 1.10
C CYS A 296 -12.27 -7.73 2.49
N LYS A 297 -11.10 -7.58 3.12
CA LYS A 297 -11.00 -7.01 4.47
C LYS A 297 -11.62 -5.60 4.61
N PRO A 298 -11.41 -4.66 3.66
CA PRO A 298 -12.08 -3.37 3.72
C PRO A 298 -13.60 -3.49 3.69
N VAL A 299 -14.15 -4.40 2.90
CA VAL A 299 -15.60 -4.63 2.81
C VAL A 299 -16.13 -5.26 4.09
N GLN A 300 -15.51 -6.33 4.58
CA GLN A 300 -15.89 -7.02 5.80
C GLN A 300 -15.89 -6.08 7.02
N SER A 301 -14.86 -5.25 7.16
CA SER A 301 -14.75 -4.33 8.29
C SER A 301 -15.71 -3.15 8.18
N THR A 302 -15.95 -2.60 6.98
CA THR A 302 -16.95 -1.55 6.81
C THR A 302 -18.37 -2.07 7.02
N LEU A 303 -18.70 -3.27 6.56
CA LEU A 303 -19.99 -3.92 6.85
C LEU A 303 -20.18 -4.16 8.36
N LYS A 304 -19.11 -4.55 9.06
CA LYS A 304 -19.17 -4.81 10.50
C LYS A 304 -19.37 -3.54 11.32
N TYR A 305 -18.61 -2.48 11.05
CA TYR A 305 -18.56 -1.30 11.91
C TYR A 305 -19.44 -0.14 11.44
N PHE A 306 -19.89 -0.15 10.18
CA PHE A 306 -20.66 0.93 9.55
C PHE A 306 -21.87 0.38 8.77
N ARG A 307 -22.50 -0.67 9.31
CA ARG A 307 -23.66 -1.31 8.67
C ARG A 307 -24.81 -0.34 8.41
N ASP A 308 -24.99 0.64 9.28
CA ASP A 308 -26.03 1.66 9.15
C ASP A 308 -25.85 2.48 7.86
N GLU A 309 -24.63 2.77 7.44
CA GLU A 309 -24.38 3.47 6.17
C GLU A 309 -24.76 2.60 4.97
N TYR A 310 -24.50 1.30 5.02
CA TYR A 310 -24.98 0.37 3.99
C TYR A 310 -26.50 0.31 3.93
N LEU A 311 -27.17 0.24 5.09
CA LEU A 311 -28.64 0.27 5.17
C LEU A 311 -29.22 1.57 4.63
N ALA A 312 -28.61 2.72 4.92
CA ALA A 312 -29.01 3.99 4.34
C ALA A 312 -28.99 3.97 2.81
N HIS A 313 -27.94 3.39 2.20
CA HIS A 313 -27.86 3.23 0.74
C HIS A 313 -28.91 2.26 0.17
N VAL A 314 -29.11 1.09 0.80
CA VAL A 314 -29.94 0.03 0.20
C VAL A 314 -31.43 0.13 0.55
N VAL A 315 -31.76 0.65 1.73
CA VAL A 315 -33.14 0.77 2.23
C VAL A 315 -33.68 2.18 2.02
N GLU A 316 -32.98 3.19 2.56
CA GLU A 316 -33.39 4.58 2.53
C GLU A 316 -33.12 5.25 1.17
N LYS A 317 -32.29 4.61 0.32
CA LYS A 317 -31.85 5.13 -0.97
C LYS A 317 -31.22 6.53 -0.86
N HIS A 318 -30.62 6.79 0.29
CA HIS A 318 -30.01 8.06 0.64
C HIS A 318 -28.77 7.84 1.52
N CYS A 319 -27.66 8.44 1.14
CA CYS A 319 -26.46 8.44 1.96
C CYS A 319 -26.21 9.83 2.52
N PRO A 320 -26.08 9.99 3.85
CA PRO A 320 -25.82 11.30 4.45
C PRO A 320 -24.47 11.91 4.05
N HIS A 321 -23.53 11.05 3.58
CA HIS A 321 -22.17 11.48 3.20
C HIS A 321 -21.94 11.57 1.68
N CYS A 322 -22.74 10.86 0.86
CA CYS A 322 -22.60 10.82 -0.60
C CYS A 322 -23.62 11.72 -1.32
N ASN A 323 -24.77 11.98 -0.71
CA ASN A 323 -25.83 12.75 -1.34
C ASN A 323 -25.44 14.22 -1.52
N GLY A 324 -25.20 14.58 -2.75
CA GLY A 324 -24.64 15.86 -3.19
C GLY A 324 -23.25 15.74 -3.80
N ARG A 325 -22.57 14.61 -3.67
CA ARG A 325 -21.27 14.33 -4.33
C ARG A 325 -21.42 13.69 -5.72
N LYS A 326 -22.46 14.01 -6.48
CA LYS A 326 -22.34 14.04 -7.95
C LYS A 326 -21.62 15.33 -8.38
N LYS A 327 -20.68 15.78 -7.53
CA LYS A 327 -19.83 16.90 -7.92
C LYS A 327 -18.84 16.36 -8.93
N GLU A 328 -19.08 16.69 -10.16
CA GLU A 328 -18.14 16.40 -11.22
C GLU A 328 -16.92 17.28 -11.04
N LEU A 329 -15.74 16.67 -11.13
CA LEU A 329 -14.53 17.47 -11.16
C LEU A 329 -14.38 18.05 -12.55
N HIS A 330 -14.29 19.37 -12.64
CA HIS A 330 -14.02 20.07 -13.88
C HIS A 330 -12.76 20.93 -13.77
N ILE A 331 -12.18 21.24 -14.89
CA ILE A 331 -11.03 22.14 -14.96
C ILE A 331 -11.51 23.49 -15.49
N ASP A 332 -11.43 24.50 -14.64
CA ASP A 332 -11.70 25.89 -15.00
C ASP A 332 -10.70 26.35 -16.08
N PRO A 333 -11.15 26.61 -17.32
CA PRO A 333 -10.26 26.93 -18.43
C PRO A 333 -9.55 28.29 -18.26
N GLU A 334 -10.13 29.21 -17.48
CA GLU A 334 -9.54 30.53 -17.23
C GLU A 334 -8.37 30.45 -16.26
N LEU A 335 -8.44 29.55 -15.28
CA LEU A 335 -7.39 29.31 -14.30
C LEU A 335 -6.34 28.31 -14.77
N CYS A 336 -6.70 27.42 -15.69
CA CYS A 336 -5.81 26.37 -16.16
C CYS A 336 -4.68 26.94 -17.06
N LYS A 337 -3.44 26.78 -16.64
CA LYS A 337 -2.27 27.21 -17.41
C LYS A 337 -1.66 26.10 -18.29
N GLY A 338 -2.33 24.95 -18.41
CA GLY A 338 -1.88 23.85 -19.26
C GLY A 338 -0.55 23.22 -18.84
N CYS A 339 -0.24 23.18 -17.54
CA CYS A 339 1.06 22.67 -17.05
C CYS A 339 1.17 21.14 -17.08
N GLY A 340 0.09 20.41 -17.33
CA GLY A 340 0.03 18.95 -17.43
C GLY A 340 0.29 18.18 -16.12
N LYS A 341 0.38 18.85 -14.97
CA LYS A 341 0.65 18.18 -13.69
C LYS A 341 -0.48 17.25 -13.29
N CYS A 342 -1.73 17.70 -13.42
CA CYS A 342 -2.93 16.90 -13.15
C CYS A 342 -3.05 15.68 -14.07
N MET A 343 -2.72 15.83 -15.35
CA MET A 343 -2.74 14.73 -16.32
C MET A 343 -1.76 13.62 -15.94
N ARG A 344 -0.53 13.98 -15.55
CA ARG A 344 0.49 13.01 -15.11
C ARG A 344 0.15 12.34 -13.78
N GLN A 345 -0.68 12.98 -12.97
CA GLN A 345 -1.06 12.47 -11.65
C GLN A 345 -2.35 11.66 -11.68
N CYS A 346 -3.08 11.66 -12.81
CA CYS A 346 -4.33 10.94 -12.92
C CYS A 346 -4.10 9.43 -13.12
N PRO A 347 -4.47 8.56 -12.16
CA PRO A 347 -4.23 7.13 -12.29
C PRO A 347 -5.12 6.46 -13.35
N MET A 348 -6.20 7.15 -13.76
CA MET A 348 -7.16 6.66 -14.76
C MET A 348 -6.97 7.26 -16.16
N GLU A 349 -5.93 8.10 -16.32
CA GLU A 349 -5.69 8.84 -17.58
C GLU A 349 -6.94 9.61 -18.07
N ALA A 350 -7.80 10.02 -17.13
CA ALA A 350 -9.05 10.71 -17.40
C ALA A 350 -8.85 12.20 -17.73
N ILE A 351 -7.62 12.70 -17.77
CA ILE A 351 -7.35 14.12 -18.07
C ILE A 351 -6.55 14.22 -19.35
N SER A 352 -7.08 14.96 -20.30
CA SER A 352 -6.45 15.23 -21.59
C SER A 352 -6.23 16.71 -21.82
N GLY A 353 -5.27 17.06 -22.66
CA GLY A 353 -4.95 18.44 -23.03
C GLY A 353 -3.55 18.58 -23.59
N GLN A 354 -3.25 19.75 -24.15
CA GLN A 354 -1.92 20.09 -24.67
C GLN A 354 -1.20 21.05 -23.72
N ILE A 355 0.12 21.04 -23.75
CA ILE A 355 0.94 21.97 -22.96
C ILE A 355 0.58 23.42 -23.33
N ARG A 356 0.35 24.25 -22.31
CA ARG A 356 -0.10 25.66 -22.41
C ARG A 356 -1.54 25.85 -22.90
N MET A 357 -2.31 24.78 -23.01
CA MET A 357 -3.75 24.84 -23.30
C MET A 357 -4.53 24.29 -22.11
N PRO A 358 -5.75 24.77 -21.84
CA PRO A 358 -6.58 24.20 -20.79
C PRO A 358 -6.78 22.70 -20.98
N HIS A 359 -6.69 21.95 -19.87
CA HIS A 359 -6.96 20.51 -19.86
C HIS A 359 -8.44 20.26 -19.59
N VAL A 360 -8.92 19.09 -19.96
CA VAL A 360 -10.31 18.64 -19.75
C VAL A 360 -10.31 17.30 -19.03
N ILE A 361 -11.26 17.12 -18.13
CA ILE A 361 -11.51 15.84 -17.44
C ILE A 361 -12.59 15.09 -18.21
N ASP A 362 -12.31 13.85 -18.59
CA ASP A 362 -13.28 12.90 -19.10
C ASP A 362 -14.05 12.34 -17.89
N THR A 363 -15.31 12.78 -17.74
CA THR A 363 -16.16 12.43 -16.58
C THR A 363 -16.56 10.96 -16.56
N GLU A 364 -16.55 10.27 -17.72
CA GLU A 364 -16.84 8.84 -17.79
C GLU A 364 -15.67 7.99 -17.28
N LYS A 365 -14.42 8.45 -17.50
CA LYS A 365 -13.22 7.80 -16.98
C LYS A 365 -12.85 8.24 -15.57
N CYS A 366 -13.32 9.40 -15.13
CA CYS A 366 -12.94 9.99 -13.86
C CYS A 366 -13.58 9.26 -12.69
N ILE A 367 -12.76 8.63 -11.85
CA ILE A 367 -13.18 7.98 -10.60
C ILE A 367 -13.32 8.96 -9.43
N LYS A 368 -13.19 10.26 -9.66
CA LYS A 368 -13.36 11.34 -8.66
C LYS A 368 -12.44 11.20 -7.43
N CYS A 369 -11.25 10.60 -7.59
CA CYS A 369 -10.29 10.34 -6.50
C CYS A 369 -9.62 11.59 -5.92
N GLY A 370 -9.77 12.76 -6.53
CA GLY A 370 -9.21 14.03 -6.06
C GLY A 370 -7.68 14.22 -6.25
N ALA A 371 -6.95 13.23 -6.75
CA ALA A 371 -5.49 13.30 -6.92
C ALA A 371 -5.04 14.49 -7.78
N CYS A 372 -5.82 14.83 -8.79
CA CYS A 372 -5.57 15.99 -9.64
C CYS A 372 -5.83 17.32 -8.92
N TRP A 373 -6.84 17.37 -8.04
CA TRP A 373 -7.21 18.58 -7.31
C TRP A 373 -6.07 19.03 -6.38
N GLY A 374 -5.60 18.13 -5.50
CA GLY A 374 -4.51 18.42 -4.59
C GLY A 374 -3.17 18.78 -5.25
N CYS A 375 -2.98 18.41 -6.52
CA CYS A 375 -1.74 18.69 -7.23
C CYS A 375 -1.76 19.97 -8.08
N CYS A 376 -2.93 20.62 -8.28
CA CYS A 376 -3.03 21.80 -9.15
C CYS A 376 -2.52 23.07 -8.45
N PRO A 377 -1.38 23.65 -8.87
CA PRO A 377 -0.83 24.84 -8.22
C PRO A 377 -1.62 26.13 -8.52
N PHE A 378 -2.58 26.07 -9.45
CA PHE A 378 -3.37 27.21 -9.89
C PHE A 378 -4.80 27.18 -9.36
N GLY A 379 -5.19 26.15 -8.59
CA GLY A 379 -6.55 25.97 -8.10
C GLY A 379 -7.60 25.86 -9.23
N ALA A 380 -7.18 25.42 -10.41
CA ALA A 380 -8.04 25.35 -11.59
C ALA A 380 -8.99 24.15 -11.57
N ILE A 381 -8.84 23.18 -10.66
CA ILE A 381 -9.71 22.01 -10.56
C ILE A 381 -10.72 22.27 -9.46
N ARG A 382 -11.99 22.21 -9.83
CA ARG A 382 -13.12 22.51 -8.97
C ARG A 382 -14.16 21.39 -9.01
N GLU A 383 -15.00 21.34 -7.98
CA GLU A 383 -16.20 20.49 -7.92
C GLU A 383 -17.41 21.32 -8.36
N GLU A 384 -18.25 20.78 -9.23
CA GLU A 384 -19.60 21.26 -9.54
C GLU A 384 -20.67 20.31 -9.03
#